data_aa4d6f165ff907b6be380d410d1aec82
#
_entry.id   aa4d6f165ff907b6be380d410d1aec82
#
_cell.length_a   1.000
_cell.length_b   1.000
_cell.length_c   1.000
_cell.angle_alpha   90.00
_cell.angle_beta   90.00
_cell.angle_gamma   90.00
#
_symmetry.space_group_name_H-M   'P 1'
#
loop_
_entity.id
_entity.type
_entity.pdbx_description
1 polymer ?
#
loop_
_entity_poly.entity_id
_entity_poly.type
_entity_poly.pdbx_seq_one_letter_code
_entity_poly.pdbx_strand_id
1 'polypeptide(L)'
;MKKFPLIPFVFFLGLLLVFFACNQNNKPKNEEETILKGSTSVLVDETLLPIVEDQVEVFESLYDAKIQINPKSEAETILALSKDTSKIAILSRKLNPEEEKVFSSKKIKPRTTVFATDAIAFISNQRNKDTLIALQDVVNFLKGMPNSKIKGLVFDNPNSSTVRYMNELAGTKELPSKGIFSFKTNEEVIQFVAENEGMIGVVGVNWLMEPSLKMRPIVDKITILSVKGIGKTDYFAPTQNNLAEKKYPLARELYIINCQGYSGLGMGFASFIAGEVGQRITLKSGLLPVKMPGRNIKVRKQIK
;
A
#
# COMPACT_ATOMS: atom_id res chain seq x y z
N MET A 1 -64.00 36.36 44.81
CA MET A 1 -62.91 36.01 43.88
C MET A 1 -61.91 35.12 44.62
N LYS A 2 -61.91 33.80 44.32
CA LYS A 2 -61.02 32.84 44.99
C LYS A 2 -59.64 32.89 44.28
N LYS A 3 -58.59 33.25 45.01
CA LYS A 3 -57.22 33.22 44.54
C LYS A 3 -56.77 31.78 44.50
N PHE A 4 -56.48 31.25 43.29
CA PHE A 4 -55.85 29.96 43.12
C PHE A 4 -54.37 30.06 43.57
N PRO A 5 -53.83 29.10 44.30
CA PRO A 5 -52.46 29.14 44.75
C PRO A 5 -51.53 28.85 43.53
N LEU A 6 -50.72 29.82 43.19
CA LEU A 6 -49.73 29.78 42.04
C LEU A 6 -48.59 28.81 42.29
N ILE A 7 -48.35 28.46 43.55
CA ILE A 7 -47.16 27.64 43.95
C ILE A 7 -47.17 26.20 43.44
N PRO A 8 -48.28 25.44 43.43
CA PRO A 8 -48.25 24.06 42.92
C PRO A 8 -48.08 23.98 41.37
N PHE A 9 -48.49 25.04 40.64
CA PHE A 9 -48.39 25.09 39.21
C PHE A 9 -46.93 25.30 38.77
N VAL A 10 -46.16 26.13 39.47
CA VAL A 10 -44.72 26.35 39.20
C VAL A 10 -43.89 25.10 39.52
N PHE A 11 -44.24 24.35 40.57
CA PHE A 11 -43.56 23.10 40.93
C PHE A 11 -43.82 21.97 39.90
N PHE A 12 -45.06 21.92 39.38
CA PHE A 12 -45.40 20.93 38.33
C PHE A 12 -44.75 21.23 37.00
N LEU A 13 -44.61 22.50 36.62
CA LEU A 13 -43.93 22.95 35.43
C LEU A 13 -42.41 22.70 35.51
N GLY A 14 -41.79 22.89 36.70
CA GLY A 14 -40.38 22.56 36.97
C GLY A 14 -40.09 21.06 36.87
N LEU A 15 -40.99 20.19 37.33
CA LEU A 15 -40.86 18.74 37.25
C LEU A 15 -40.95 18.23 35.79
N LEU A 16 -41.79 18.85 34.96
CA LEU A 16 -41.92 18.52 33.52
C LEU A 16 -40.66 18.89 32.73
N LEU A 17 -39.98 19.98 33.07
CA LEU A 17 -38.73 20.39 32.43
C LEU A 17 -37.55 19.44 32.74
N VAL A 18 -37.53 18.82 33.93
CA VAL A 18 -36.51 17.83 34.30
C VAL A 18 -36.67 16.54 33.49
N PHE A 19 -37.89 16.12 33.18
CA PHE A 19 -38.13 14.95 32.30
C PHE A 19 -37.74 15.20 30.85
N PHE A 20 -37.81 16.43 30.33
CA PHE A 20 -37.34 16.77 29.00
C PHE A 20 -35.81 16.88 28.89
N ALA A 21 -35.12 17.26 29.98
CA ALA A 21 -33.67 17.37 30.00
C ALA A 21 -32.96 15.99 29.98
N CYS A 22 -33.59 14.93 30.51
CA CYS A 22 -33.03 13.57 30.47
C CYS A 22 -33.17 12.85 29.14
N ASN A 23 -33.90 13.40 28.17
CA ASN A 23 -34.13 12.69 26.89
C ASN A 23 -33.32 13.25 25.70
N GLN A 24 -32.39 14.19 25.96
CA GLN A 24 -31.56 14.79 24.91
C GLN A 24 -30.15 14.15 24.74
N ASN A 25 -29.86 13.03 25.42
CA ASN A 25 -28.59 12.33 25.26
C ASN A 25 -28.69 11.05 24.39
N ASN A 26 -29.64 10.99 23.48
CA ASN A 26 -29.54 10.06 22.35
C ASN A 26 -28.64 10.67 21.26
N LYS A 27 -27.35 10.93 21.55
CA LYS A 27 -26.35 10.80 20.53
C LYS A 27 -26.52 9.39 19.99
N PRO A 28 -26.59 9.19 18.63
CA PRO A 28 -26.55 7.84 18.08
C PRO A 28 -25.35 7.17 18.76
N LYS A 29 -25.59 6.04 19.40
CA LYS A 29 -24.51 5.18 19.91
C LYS A 29 -23.66 4.90 18.68
N ASN A 30 -22.54 5.62 18.54
CA ASN A 30 -21.52 5.19 17.59
C ASN A 30 -21.24 3.76 18.01
N GLU A 31 -21.63 2.82 17.15
CA GLU A 31 -21.31 1.42 17.39
C GLU A 31 -19.83 1.38 17.69
N GLU A 32 -19.46 0.86 18.86
CA GLU A 32 -18.08 0.90 19.32
C GLU A 32 -17.24 0.16 18.29
N GLU A 33 -16.24 0.86 17.74
CA GLU A 33 -15.27 0.28 16.83
C GLU A 33 -14.59 -0.90 17.54
N THR A 34 -14.55 -2.04 16.86
CA THR A 34 -13.84 -3.23 17.31
C THR A 34 -12.76 -3.61 16.31
N ILE A 35 -12.03 -4.67 16.57
CA ILE A 35 -11.03 -5.19 15.61
C ILE A 35 -11.66 -5.77 14.34
N LEU A 36 -12.96 -6.06 14.30
CA LEU A 36 -13.69 -6.66 13.17
C LEU A 36 -14.92 -5.89 12.73
N LYS A 37 -15.24 -4.77 13.40
CA LYS A 37 -16.43 -3.96 13.09
C LYS A 37 -16.11 -2.48 13.21
N GLY A 38 -16.66 -1.67 12.29
CA GLY A 38 -16.55 -0.21 12.30
C GLY A 38 -15.99 0.36 11.01
N SER A 39 -15.43 1.58 11.10
CA SER A 39 -14.88 2.27 9.94
C SER A 39 -13.53 2.90 10.29
N THR A 40 -12.56 2.73 9.40
CA THR A 40 -11.24 3.36 9.54
C THR A 40 -10.69 3.79 8.19
N SER A 41 -9.58 4.53 8.18
CA SER A 41 -8.89 4.89 6.94
C SER A 41 -7.45 4.42 6.96
N VAL A 42 -6.97 3.98 5.80
CA VAL A 42 -5.60 3.52 5.58
C VAL A 42 -4.92 4.43 4.58
N LEU A 43 -3.77 4.98 4.96
CA LEU A 43 -2.88 5.70 4.06
C LEU A 43 -2.02 4.67 3.31
N VAL A 44 -1.92 4.80 2.00
CA VAL A 44 -1.23 3.80 1.17
C VAL A 44 -0.25 4.50 0.25
N ASP A 45 1.00 4.03 0.24
CA ASP A 45 1.89 4.33 -0.86
C ASP A 45 1.26 3.84 -2.17
N GLU A 46 1.02 4.74 -3.12
CA GLU A 46 0.30 4.44 -4.37
C GLU A 46 0.93 3.26 -5.12
N THR A 47 2.25 3.09 -5.02
CA THR A 47 2.94 1.94 -5.64
C THR A 47 2.43 0.58 -5.14
N LEU A 48 1.76 0.54 -3.99
CA LEU A 48 1.25 -0.66 -3.33
C LEU A 48 -0.29 -0.78 -3.40
N LEU A 49 -0.94 0.12 -4.14
CA LEU A 49 -2.40 0.21 -4.18
C LEU A 49 -3.10 -1.11 -4.53
N PRO A 50 -2.71 -1.86 -5.58
CA PRO A 50 -3.43 -3.06 -5.98
C PRO A 50 -3.51 -4.13 -4.88
N ILE A 51 -2.39 -4.44 -4.22
CA ILE A 51 -2.40 -5.44 -3.12
C ILE A 51 -3.24 -4.98 -1.94
N VAL A 52 -3.31 -3.66 -1.67
CA VAL A 52 -4.11 -3.15 -0.56
C VAL A 52 -5.60 -3.18 -0.89
N GLU A 53 -5.99 -2.89 -2.13
CA GLU A 53 -7.36 -3.03 -2.61
C GLU A 53 -7.86 -4.46 -2.47
N ASP A 54 -7.08 -5.45 -2.93
CA ASP A 54 -7.40 -6.88 -2.77
C ASP A 54 -7.58 -7.27 -1.29
N GLN A 55 -6.70 -6.79 -0.40
CA GLN A 55 -6.79 -7.07 1.04
C GLN A 55 -8.03 -6.45 1.67
N VAL A 56 -8.37 -5.22 1.31
CA VAL A 56 -9.54 -4.50 1.83
C VAL A 56 -10.82 -5.13 1.33
N GLU A 57 -10.93 -5.46 0.04
CA GLU A 57 -12.11 -6.10 -0.55
C GLU A 57 -12.46 -7.39 0.19
N VAL A 58 -11.48 -8.26 0.41
CA VAL A 58 -11.71 -9.52 1.12
C VAL A 58 -12.01 -9.28 2.61
N PHE A 59 -11.32 -8.35 3.27
CA PHE A 59 -11.59 -8.01 4.66
C PHE A 59 -13.03 -7.52 4.85
N GLU A 60 -13.49 -6.58 4.04
CA GLU A 60 -14.86 -6.04 4.08
C GLU A 60 -15.92 -7.09 3.71
N SER A 61 -15.58 -8.10 2.88
CA SER A 61 -16.49 -9.20 2.57
C SER A 61 -16.70 -10.17 3.73
N LEU A 62 -15.73 -10.24 4.65
CA LEU A 62 -15.76 -11.17 5.80
C LEU A 62 -16.26 -10.54 7.10
N TYR A 63 -16.16 -9.21 7.23
CA TYR A 63 -16.42 -8.50 8.47
C TYR A 63 -17.33 -7.29 8.25
N ASP A 64 -18.04 -6.88 9.28
CA ASP A 64 -18.87 -5.66 9.28
C ASP A 64 -17.98 -4.40 9.43
N ALA A 65 -17.16 -4.17 8.42
CA ALA A 65 -16.09 -3.18 8.43
C ALA A 65 -16.07 -2.37 7.13
N LYS A 66 -15.63 -1.12 7.24
CA LYS A 66 -15.36 -0.23 6.10
C LYS A 66 -13.97 0.39 6.23
N ILE A 67 -13.14 0.21 5.20
CA ILE A 67 -11.78 0.73 5.15
C ILE A 67 -11.65 1.69 3.97
N GLN A 68 -11.53 2.96 4.26
CA GLN A 68 -11.27 3.97 3.24
C GLN A 68 -9.78 3.97 2.87
N ILE A 69 -9.46 3.57 1.65
CA ILE A 69 -8.11 3.62 1.11
C ILE A 69 -7.80 5.05 0.67
N ASN A 70 -6.66 5.59 1.11
CA ASN A 70 -6.18 6.92 0.73
C ASN A 70 -4.79 6.80 0.09
N PRO A 71 -4.71 6.59 -1.23
CA PRO A 71 -3.44 6.48 -1.94
C PRO A 71 -2.74 7.85 -2.01
N LYS A 72 -1.44 7.85 -1.80
CA LYS A 72 -0.56 9.01 -1.84
C LYS A 72 0.85 8.56 -2.23
N SER A 73 1.73 9.50 -2.57
CA SER A 73 3.16 9.18 -2.62
C SER A 73 3.68 8.76 -1.24
N GLU A 74 4.80 8.03 -1.18
CA GLU A 74 5.40 7.60 0.10
C GLU A 74 5.64 8.78 1.03
N ALA A 75 6.22 9.87 0.52
CA ALA A 75 6.52 11.05 1.33
C ALA A 75 5.24 11.71 1.89
N GLU A 76 4.20 11.84 1.07
CA GLU A 76 2.91 12.40 1.50
C GLU A 76 2.19 11.47 2.49
N THR A 77 2.31 10.14 2.32
CA THR A 77 1.78 9.14 3.26
C THR A 77 2.39 9.31 4.64
N ILE A 78 3.72 9.43 4.73
CA ILE A 78 4.42 9.63 6.00
C ILE A 78 4.06 10.99 6.63
N LEU A 79 3.99 12.04 5.83
CA LEU A 79 3.59 13.37 6.31
C LEU A 79 2.14 13.34 6.86
N ALA A 80 1.22 12.69 6.15
CA ALA A 80 -0.16 12.56 6.60
C ALA A 80 -0.27 11.72 7.88
N LEU A 81 0.46 10.61 7.98
CA LEU A 81 0.51 9.76 9.16
C LEU A 81 1.07 10.52 10.38
N SER A 82 2.09 11.35 10.18
CA SER A 82 2.69 12.15 11.26
C SER A 82 1.74 13.24 11.79
N LYS A 83 0.83 13.75 10.96
CA LYS A 83 -0.19 14.73 11.35
C LYS A 83 -1.37 14.08 12.06
N ASP A 84 -1.85 12.95 11.56
CA ASP A 84 -2.97 12.20 12.11
C ASP A 84 -2.53 10.79 12.51
N THR A 85 -2.20 10.66 13.80
CA THR A 85 -1.69 9.41 14.38
C THR A 85 -2.79 8.39 14.69
N SER A 86 -4.05 8.68 14.39
CA SER A 86 -5.16 7.72 14.49
C SER A 86 -5.22 6.77 13.29
N LYS A 87 -4.33 6.94 12.32
CA LYS A 87 -4.33 6.21 11.06
C LYS A 87 -3.33 5.06 11.01
N ILE A 88 -3.49 4.29 9.95
CA ILE A 88 -2.60 3.21 9.56
C ILE A 88 -1.95 3.62 8.25
N ALA A 89 -0.71 3.22 8.03
CA ALA A 89 -0.04 3.37 6.73
C ALA A 89 0.48 2.03 6.21
N ILE A 90 0.46 1.86 4.89
CA ILE A 90 1.11 0.75 4.19
C ILE A 90 2.22 1.33 3.34
N LEU A 91 3.45 0.91 3.63
CA LEU A 91 4.69 1.45 3.06
C LEU A 91 5.63 0.33 2.64
N SER A 92 6.59 0.66 1.76
CA SER A 92 7.67 -0.24 1.33
C SER A 92 8.94 -0.15 2.20
N ARG A 93 8.88 0.53 3.33
CA ARG A 93 9.95 0.63 4.33
C ARG A 93 9.39 0.91 5.73
N LYS A 94 10.22 0.73 6.72
CA LYS A 94 9.93 1.20 8.08
C LYS A 94 10.09 2.72 8.17
N LEU A 95 9.53 3.32 9.22
CA LEU A 95 9.85 4.70 9.57
C LEU A 95 11.33 4.79 9.94
N ASN A 96 11.97 5.90 9.56
CA ASN A 96 13.33 6.19 9.98
C ASN A 96 13.34 6.79 11.41
N PRO A 97 14.51 6.92 12.07
CA PRO A 97 14.59 7.41 13.45
C PRO A 97 14.03 8.82 13.65
N GLU A 98 14.15 9.72 12.67
CA GLU A 98 13.60 11.07 12.72
C GLU A 98 12.07 11.05 12.67
N GLU A 99 11.51 10.22 11.80
CA GLU A 99 10.07 10.00 11.67
C GLU A 99 9.50 9.38 12.96
N GLU A 100 10.17 8.38 13.54
CA GLU A 100 9.76 7.76 14.81
C GLU A 100 9.77 8.76 16.00
N LYS A 101 10.69 9.73 16.02
CA LYS A 101 10.71 10.79 17.05
C LYS A 101 9.44 11.62 17.06
N VAL A 102 8.81 11.86 15.90
CA VAL A 102 7.54 12.59 15.82
C VAL A 102 6.43 11.88 16.59
N PHE A 103 6.37 10.55 16.50
CA PHE A 103 5.38 9.75 17.23
C PHE A 103 5.73 9.64 18.71
N SER A 104 7.00 9.47 19.03
CA SER A 104 7.48 9.40 20.42
C SER A 104 7.17 10.69 21.19
N SER A 105 7.30 11.87 20.57
CA SER A 105 6.92 13.15 21.18
C SER A 105 5.43 13.24 21.53
N LYS A 106 4.58 12.50 20.81
CA LYS A 106 3.14 12.36 21.06
C LYS A 106 2.79 11.18 21.97
N LYS A 107 3.79 10.51 22.57
CA LYS A 107 3.64 9.30 23.40
C LYS A 107 3.01 8.13 22.64
N ILE A 108 3.18 8.07 21.33
CA ILE A 108 2.70 6.99 20.46
C ILE A 108 3.89 6.13 20.07
N LYS A 109 3.72 4.82 20.16
CA LYS A 109 4.67 3.83 19.65
C LYS A 109 4.06 3.14 18.43
N PRO A 110 4.48 3.46 17.20
CA PRO A 110 4.01 2.81 16.00
C PRO A 110 4.25 1.30 16.06
N ARG A 111 3.24 0.51 15.70
CA ARG A 111 3.35 -0.95 15.57
C ARG A 111 3.60 -1.28 14.11
N THR A 112 4.78 -1.78 13.81
CA THR A 112 5.20 -2.13 12.45
C THR A 112 5.14 -3.64 12.27
N THR A 113 4.40 -4.09 11.25
CA THR A 113 4.26 -5.49 10.88
C THR A 113 4.67 -5.66 9.42
N VAL A 114 5.67 -6.51 9.15
CA VAL A 114 5.99 -6.94 7.78
C VAL A 114 4.95 -7.95 7.33
N PHE A 115 4.48 -7.84 6.06
CA PHE A 115 3.47 -8.77 5.56
C PHE A 115 3.80 -9.39 4.19
N ALA A 116 4.69 -8.79 3.41
CA ALA A 116 5.07 -9.27 2.09
C ALA A 116 6.48 -8.84 1.72
N THR A 117 7.05 -9.49 0.71
CA THR A 117 8.17 -8.96 -0.09
C THR A 117 7.66 -8.69 -1.50
N ASP A 118 7.81 -7.44 -1.95
CA ASP A 118 7.53 -6.95 -3.30
C ASP A 118 8.83 -6.90 -4.11
N ALA A 119 8.69 -6.68 -5.41
CA ALA A 119 9.80 -6.39 -6.31
C ALA A 119 9.52 -5.12 -7.11
N ILE A 120 10.55 -4.29 -7.29
CA ILE A 120 10.53 -3.28 -8.34
C ILE A 120 10.88 -3.95 -9.65
N ALA A 121 9.97 -3.87 -10.63
CA ALA A 121 10.15 -4.44 -11.95
C ALA A 121 10.56 -3.37 -12.97
N PHE A 122 11.45 -3.73 -13.88
CA PHE A 122 11.65 -2.98 -15.11
C PHE A 122 10.77 -3.56 -16.21
N ILE A 123 10.07 -2.69 -16.92
CA ILE A 123 9.19 -3.05 -18.04
C ILE A 123 9.60 -2.33 -19.30
N SER A 124 9.42 -2.96 -20.43
CA SER A 124 9.62 -2.37 -21.76
C SER A 124 8.44 -2.68 -22.68
N ASN A 125 8.33 -1.97 -23.79
CA ASN A 125 7.37 -2.31 -24.83
C ASN A 125 7.65 -3.73 -25.36
N GLN A 126 6.62 -4.55 -25.59
CA GLN A 126 6.76 -5.95 -26.08
C GLN A 126 7.47 -6.06 -27.44
N ARG A 127 7.53 -4.99 -28.24
CA ARG A 127 8.29 -4.97 -29.49
C ARG A 127 9.80 -4.88 -29.27
N ASN A 128 10.24 -4.51 -28.07
CA ASN A 128 11.64 -4.53 -27.70
C ASN A 128 12.08 -6.00 -27.55
N LYS A 129 13.03 -6.43 -28.39
CA LYS A 129 13.54 -7.80 -28.39
C LYS A 129 14.50 -8.08 -27.23
N ASP A 130 15.10 -7.03 -26.65
CA ASP A 130 15.98 -7.18 -25.49
C ASP A 130 15.14 -7.24 -24.21
N THR A 131 15.12 -8.42 -23.59
CA THR A 131 14.37 -8.71 -22.36
C THR A 131 15.26 -8.72 -21.11
N LEU A 132 16.53 -8.30 -21.27
CA LEU A 132 17.55 -8.34 -20.22
C LEU A 132 18.07 -6.94 -19.93
N ILE A 133 18.23 -6.61 -18.65
CA ILE A 133 18.80 -5.33 -18.23
C ILE A 133 19.82 -5.54 -17.10
N ALA A 134 20.98 -4.90 -17.20
CA ALA A 134 21.94 -4.88 -16.12
C ALA A 134 21.62 -3.70 -15.17
N LEU A 135 21.51 -3.98 -13.88
CA LEU A 135 21.24 -2.96 -12.88
C LEU A 135 22.31 -1.86 -12.84
N GLN A 136 23.56 -2.23 -13.17
CA GLN A 136 24.65 -1.26 -13.29
C GLN A 136 24.39 -0.23 -14.38
N ASP A 137 23.79 -0.64 -15.51
CA ASP A 137 23.45 0.29 -16.61
C ASP A 137 22.39 1.30 -16.18
N VAL A 138 21.37 0.83 -15.41
CA VAL A 138 20.34 1.69 -14.83
C VAL A 138 20.94 2.67 -13.82
N VAL A 139 21.79 2.18 -12.92
CA VAL A 139 22.49 3.04 -11.93
C VAL A 139 23.36 4.09 -12.62
N ASN A 140 24.09 3.71 -13.66
CA ASN A 140 24.91 4.66 -14.43
C ASN A 140 24.03 5.71 -15.11
N PHE A 141 22.89 5.29 -15.69
CA PHE A 141 21.95 6.23 -16.30
C PHE A 141 21.36 7.22 -15.27
N LEU A 142 21.01 6.75 -14.07
CA LEU A 142 20.55 7.60 -12.97
C LEU A 142 21.64 8.57 -12.47
N LYS A 143 22.92 8.25 -12.67
CA LYS A 143 24.04 9.16 -12.42
C LYS A 143 24.32 10.14 -13.57
N GLY A 144 23.47 10.15 -14.60
CA GLY A 144 23.62 11.04 -15.76
C GLY A 144 24.62 10.53 -16.82
N MET A 145 25.09 9.27 -16.72
CA MET A 145 25.96 8.67 -17.73
C MET A 145 25.10 8.17 -18.89
N PRO A 146 25.39 8.52 -20.14
CA PRO A 146 24.64 8.05 -21.30
C PRO A 146 24.76 6.54 -21.46
N ASN A 147 23.66 5.90 -21.84
CA ASN A 147 23.61 4.48 -22.17
C ASN A 147 22.87 4.29 -23.49
N SER A 148 23.47 3.58 -24.46
CA SER A 148 22.87 3.38 -25.78
C SER A 148 21.63 2.46 -25.77
N LYS A 149 21.47 1.64 -24.73
CA LYS A 149 20.35 0.71 -24.57
C LYS A 149 19.14 1.33 -23.85
N ILE A 150 19.34 2.41 -23.10
CA ILE A 150 18.29 3.06 -22.31
C ILE A 150 18.04 4.44 -22.92
N LYS A 151 16.92 4.58 -23.66
CA LYS A 151 16.50 5.88 -24.20
C LYS A 151 15.90 6.77 -23.13
N GLY A 152 15.24 6.17 -22.12
CA GLY A 152 14.66 6.87 -20.99
C GLY A 152 14.14 5.90 -19.94
N LEU A 153 14.14 6.37 -18.68
CA LEU A 153 13.47 5.71 -17.55
C LEU A 153 12.19 6.47 -17.22
N VAL A 154 11.14 5.70 -16.97
CA VAL A 154 9.79 6.20 -16.72
C VAL A 154 9.40 5.80 -15.32
N PHE A 155 9.07 6.79 -14.51
CA PHE A 155 8.69 6.65 -13.10
C PHE A 155 7.28 7.17 -12.87
N ASP A 156 6.71 6.75 -11.78
CA ASP A 156 5.53 7.34 -11.16
C ASP A 156 5.87 8.70 -10.48
N ASN A 157 5.13 9.06 -9.44
CA ASN A 157 5.34 10.31 -8.71
C ASN A 157 6.80 10.45 -8.21
N PRO A 158 7.46 11.61 -8.41
CA PRO A 158 8.83 11.85 -7.93
C PRO A 158 9.04 11.63 -6.42
N ASN A 159 7.97 11.71 -5.62
CA ASN A 159 7.98 11.45 -4.17
C ASN A 159 7.58 10.01 -3.81
N SER A 160 7.53 9.10 -4.77
CA SER A 160 7.17 7.70 -4.56
C SER A 160 8.29 6.89 -3.92
N SER A 161 7.91 5.75 -3.37
CA SER A 161 8.87 4.77 -2.83
C SER A 161 9.77 4.18 -3.94
N THR A 162 9.28 4.09 -5.15
CA THR A 162 10.03 3.58 -6.31
C THR A 162 11.18 4.52 -6.64
N VAL A 163 10.92 5.83 -6.73
CA VAL A 163 11.95 6.85 -6.97
C VAL A 163 12.95 6.91 -5.82
N ARG A 164 12.47 6.91 -4.56
CA ARG A 164 13.36 6.88 -3.40
C ARG A 164 14.30 5.67 -3.45
N TYR A 165 13.76 4.46 -3.66
CA TYR A 165 14.55 3.23 -3.73
C TYR A 165 15.63 3.29 -4.81
N MET A 166 15.29 3.78 -6.00
CA MET A 166 16.23 3.89 -7.12
C MET A 166 17.31 4.94 -6.87
N ASN A 167 16.97 6.07 -6.23
CA ASN A 167 17.94 7.07 -5.81
C ASN A 167 18.91 6.55 -4.75
N GLU A 168 18.41 5.84 -3.74
CA GLU A 168 19.25 5.19 -2.72
C GLU A 168 20.21 4.18 -3.34
N LEU A 169 19.71 3.35 -4.26
CA LEU A 169 20.51 2.36 -4.98
C LEU A 169 21.61 3.02 -5.85
N ALA A 170 21.29 4.14 -6.50
CA ALA A 170 22.24 4.89 -7.30
C ALA A 170 23.18 5.76 -6.45
N GLY A 171 22.89 5.99 -5.18
CA GLY A 171 23.61 6.94 -4.32
C GLY A 171 23.40 8.38 -4.75
N THR A 172 22.25 8.71 -5.34
CA THR A 172 21.85 10.06 -5.76
C THR A 172 20.77 10.61 -4.84
N LYS A 173 20.65 11.93 -4.73
CA LYS A 173 19.58 12.58 -3.97
C LYS A 173 18.33 12.80 -4.82
N GLU A 174 18.53 13.03 -6.12
CA GLU A 174 17.49 13.37 -7.08
C GLU A 174 17.75 12.64 -8.40
N LEU A 175 16.70 12.44 -9.17
CA LEU A 175 16.80 11.90 -10.52
C LEU A 175 17.46 12.92 -11.47
N PRO A 176 18.22 12.48 -12.48
CA PRO A 176 18.81 13.39 -13.47
C PRO A 176 17.72 14.06 -14.30
N SER A 177 17.97 15.27 -14.79
CA SER A 177 17.00 16.03 -15.59
C SER A 177 16.80 15.49 -17.01
N LYS A 178 17.73 14.68 -17.51
CA LYS A 178 17.68 14.15 -18.88
C LYS A 178 17.35 12.66 -18.89
N GLY A 179 16.44 12.27 -19.80
CA GLY A 179 16.06 10.87 -19.98
C GLY A 179 15.17 10.30 -18.90
N ILE A 180 14.63 11.13 -18.01
CA ILE A 180 13.66 10.73 -17.00
C ILE A 180 12.31 11.32 -17.37
N PHE A 181 11.29 10.46 -17.29
CA PHE A 181 9.87 10.80 -17.46
C PHE A 181 9.15 10.42 -16.18
N SER A 182 8.29 11.29 -15.69
CA SER A 182 7.52 11.05 -14.47
C SER A 182 6.03 11.29 -14.72
N PHE A 183 5.22 10.41 -14.17
CA PHE A 183 3.77 10.44 -14.22
C PHE A 183 3.20 10.52 -12.79
N LYS A 184 1.88 10.52 -12.67
CA LYS A 184 1.24 10.57 -11.34
C LYS A 184 1.06 9.17 -10.76
N THR A 185 0.81 8.16 -11.61
CA THR A 185 0.43 6.81 -11.22
C THR A 185 1.22 5.75 -11.96
N ASN A 186 1.30 4.55 -11.40
CA ASN A 186 1.89 3.38 -12.07
C ASN A 186 1.09 2.96 -13.32
N GLU A 187 -0.23 3.15 -13.37
CA GLU A 187 -1.03 2.91 -14.58
C GLU A 187 -0.54 3.76 -15.76
N GLU A 188 -0.29 5.06 -15.51
CA GLU A 188 0.22 5.97 -16.54
C GLU A 188 1.62 5.57 -17.02
N VAL A 189 2.49 5.10 -16.11
CA VAL A 189 3.81 4.56 -16.47
C VAL A 189 3.69 3.36 -17.41
N ILE A 190 2.85 2.38 -17.04
CA ILE A 190 2.63 1.17 -17.83
C ILE A 190 2.06 1.52 -19.20
N GLN A 191 1.08 2.41 -19.27
CA GLN A 191 0.49 2.86 -20.52
C GLN A 191 1.53 3.54 -21.41
N PHE A 192 2.29 4.48 -20.86
CA PHE A 192 3.31 5.20 -21.63
C PHE A 192 4.37 4.24 -22.21
N VAL A 193 4.84 3.26 -21.43
CA VAL A 193 5.81 2.26 -21.91
C VAL A 193 5.19 1.36 -22.98
N ALA A 194 3.92 0.96 -22.84
CA ALA A 194 3.23 0.17 -23.84
C ALA A 194 3.09 0.88 -25.20
N GLU A 195 3.13 2.21 -25.21
CA GLU A 195 2.99 3.04 -26.42
C GLU A 195 4.33 3.53 -26.96
N ASN A 196 5.42 3.50 -26.17
CA ASN A 196 6.71 4.11 -26.52
C ASN A 196 7.88 3.13 -26.49
N GLU A 197 8.36 2.73 -27.67
CA GLU A 197 9.50 1.83 -27.80
C GLU A 197 10.81 2.46 -27.32
N GLY A 198 11.60 1.67 -26.59
CA GLY A 198 12.90 2.07 -26.04
C GLY A 198 12.82 2.78 -24.68
N MET A 199 11.62 3.02 -24.16
CA MET A 199 11.43 3.47 -22.79
C MET A 199 11.42 2.27 -21.83
N ILE A 200 11.94 2.48 -20.62
CA ILE A 200 11.94 1.48 -19.54
C ILE A 200 11.16 2.04 -18.38
N GLY A 201 10.02 1.42 -18.07
CA GLY A 201 9.22 1.75 -16.90
C GLY A 201 9.75 1.09 -15.62
N VAL A 202 9.58 1.76 -14.51
CA VAL A 202 9.98 1.29 -13.17
C VAL A 202 8.75 1.25 -12.30
N VAL A 203 8.22 0.05 -12.02
CA VAL A 203 6.93 -0.15 -11.33
C VAL A 203 7.02 -1.26 -10.29
N GLY A 204 6.09 -1.30 -9.34
CA GLY A 204 5.93 -2.46 -8.45
C GLY A 204 5.37 -3.67 -9.19
N VAL A 205 5.86 -4.87 -8.89
CA VAL A 205 5.41 -6.11 -9.55
C VAL A 205 3.92 -6.38 -9.34
N ASN A 206 3.35 -5.92 -8.24
CA ASN A 206 1.92 -6.06 -7.94
C ASN A 206 0.98 -5.38 -8.96
N TRP A 207 1.48 -4.40 -9.71
CA TRP A 207 0.73 -3.76 -10.81
C TRP A 207 0.64 -4.62 -12.07
N LEU A 208 1.47 -5.65 -12.18
CA LEU A 208 1.66 -6.44 -13.38
C LEU A 208 1.03 -7.84 -13.29
N MET A 209 0.92 -8.41 -12.09
CA MET A 209 0.52 -9.80 -11.90
C MET A 209 -0.99 -10.01 -11.92
N GLU A 210 -1.74 -9.12 -11.28
CA GLU A 210 -3.22 -9.14 -11.27
C GLU A 210 -3.77 -7.77 -11.71
N PRO A 211 -3.52 -7.35 -12.98
CA PRO A 211 -3.97 -6.05 -13.45
C PRO A 211 -5.50 -5.98 -13.51
N SER A 212 -6.05 -4.80 -13.25
CA SER A 212 -7.48 -4.52 -13.42
C SER A 212 -7.94 -4.86 -14.86
N LEU A 213 -9.24 -5.12 -15.04
CA LEU A 213 -9.80 -5.42 -16.37
C LEU A 213 -9.46 -4.33 -17.41
N LYS A 214 -9.39 -3.08 -16.99
CA LYS A 214 -9.00 -1.95 -17.83
C LYS A 214 -7.53 -2.02 -18.24
N MET A 215 -6.65 -2.41 -17.31
CA MET A 215 -5.20 -2.42 -17.52
C MET A 215 -4.69 -3.69 -18.21
N ARG A 216 -5.42 -4.79 -18.15
CA ARG A 216 -5.01 -6.08 -18.73
C ARG A 216 -4.58 -5.97 -20.20
N PRO A 217 -5.35 -5.35 -21.12
CA PRO A 217 -4.93 -5.20 -22.53
C PRO A 217 -3.69 -4.32 -22.72
N ILE A 218 -3.36 -3.48 -21.74
CA ILE A 218 -2.19 -2.61 -21.77
C ILE A 218 -0.97 -3.37 -21.26
N VAL A 219 -1.13 -4.12 -20.17
CA VAL A 219 -0.08 -4.98 -19.60
C VAL A 219 0.34 -6.07 -20.61
N ASP A 220 -0.58 -6.58 -21.42
CA ASP A 220 -0.28 -7.53 -22.50
C ASP A 220 0.66 -6.95 -23.60
N LYS A 221 0.86 -5.63 -23.64
CA LYS A 221 1.74 -4.94 -24.59
C LYS A 221 3.12 -4.62 -24.04
N ILE A 222 3.40 -5.02 -22.79
CA ILE A 222 4.71 -4.80 -22.18
C ILE A 222 5.41 -6.13 -21.89
N THR A 223 6.72 -6.07 -21.71
CA THR A 223 7.57 -7.18 -21.30
C THR A 223 8.26 -6.83 -20.00
N ILE A 224 8.20 -7.75 -19.04
CA ILE A 224 8.94 -7.63 -17.77
C ILE A 224 10.37 -8.09 -18.01
N LEU A 225 11.35 -7.23 -17.70
CA LEU A 225 12.75 -7.49 -17.94
C LEU A 225 13.36 -8.35 -16.82
N SER A 226 14.24 -9.28 -17.19
CA SER A 226 15.11 -9.95 -16.24
C SER A 226 16.30 -9.05 -15.90
N VAL A 227 16.63 -8.97 -14.61
CA VAL A 227 17.61 -8.02 -14.06
C VAL A 227 18.87 -8.76 -13.62
N LYS A 228 20.02 -8.28 -14.07
CA LYS A 228 21.32 -8.69 -13.55
C LYS A 228 21.74 -7.75 -12.42
N GLY A 229 21.94 -8.29 -11.22
CA GLY A 229 22.43 -7.53 -10.07
C GLY A 229 23.83 -6.98 -10.26
N ILE A 230 24.18 -5.94 -9.51
CA ILE A 230 25.53 -5.34 -9.55
C ILE A 230 26.57 -6.38 -9.10
N GLY A 231 27.62 -6.56 -9.93
CA GLY A 231 28.66 -7.55 -9.66
C GLY A 231 28.23 -9.02 -9.83
N LYS A 232 27.04 -9.28 -10.40
CA LYS A 232 26.52 -10.63 -10.69
C LYS A 232 26.65 -10.96 -12.17
N THR A 233 26.55 -12.26 -12.52
CA THR A 233 26.59 -12.76 -13.89
C THR A 233 25.20 -13.05 -14.45
N ASP A 234 24.29 -13.52 -13.60
CA ASP A 234 23.01 -14.07 -14.00
C ASP A 234 21.89 -13.04 -13.95
N TYR A 235 20.90 -13.22 -14.83
CA TYR A 235 19.70 -12.42 -14.92
C TYR A 235 18.52 -13.16 -14.27
N PHE A 236 17.74 -12.46 -13.47
CA PHE A 236 16.56 -13.02 -12.80
C PHE A 236 15.34 -12.15 -13.05
N ALA A 237 14.21 -12.79 -13.36
CA ALA A 237 12.92 -12.14 -13.41
C ALA A 237 12.35 -11.95 -11.97
N PRO A 238 11.46 -10.96 -11.75
CA PRO A 238 10.85 -10.68 -10.44
C PRO A 238 9.76 -11.71 -10.08
N THR A 239 10.12 -12.99 -10.07
CA THR A 239 9.21 -14.08 -9.69
C THR A 239 9.27 -14.36 -8.20
N GLN A 240 8.19 -14.88 -7.63
CA GLN A 240 8.12 -15.27 -6.22
C GLN A 240 9.25 -16.22 -5.82
N ASN A 241 9.63 -17.18 -6.70
CA ASN A 241 10.73 -18.08 -6.44
C ASN A 241 12.07 -17.34 -6.35
N ASN A 242 12.33 -16.42 -7.29
CA ASN A 242 13.57 -15.64 -7.27
C ASN A 242 13.61 -14.65 -6.08
N LEU A 243 12.45 -14.18 -5.60
CA LEU A 243 12.36 -13.40 -4.36
C LEU A 243 12.64 -14.26 -3.14
N ALA A 244 12.05 -15.46 -3.05
CA ALA A 244 12.26 -16.40 -1.94
C ALA A 244 13.72 -16.85 -1.86
N GLU A 245 14.36 -17.08 -2.99
CA GLU A 245 15.77 -17.48 -3.09
C GLU A 245 16.74 -16.29 -3.00
N LYS A 246 16.23 -15.05 -2.86
CA LYS A 246 17.01 -13.79 -2.81
C LYS A 246 17.91 -13.59 -4.02
N LYS A 247 17.48 -14.10 -5.18
CA LYS A 247 18.18 -13.97 -6.45
C LYS A 247 17.86 -12.67 -7.18
N TYR A 248 16.60 -12.19 -7.05
CA TYR A 248 16.18 -10.94 -7.66
C TYR A 248 16.73 -9.72 -6.90
N PRO A 249 17.42 -8.78 -7.57
CA PRO A 249 18.19 -7.74 -6.88
C PRO A 249 17.36 -6.56 -6.35
N LEU A 250 16.12 -6.39 -6.80
CA LEU A 250 15.27 -5.23 -6.47
C LEU A 250 14.07 -5.62 -5.59
N ALA A 251 14.30 -6.50 -4.63
CA ALA A 251 13.31 -6.92 -3.64
C ALA A 251 13.20 -5.89 -2.51
N ARG A 252 11.97 -5.64 -2.02
CA ARG A 252 11.68 -4.77 -0.88
C ARG A 252 10.59 -5.34 0.01
N GLU A 253 10.72 -5.17 1.31
CA GLU A 253 9.69 -5.60 2.26
C GLU A 253 8.56 -4.59 2.35
N LEU A 254 7.34 -5.08 2.52
CA LEU A 254 6.14 -4.27 2.70
C LEU A 254 5.68 -4.32 4.14
N TYR A 255 5.30 -3.16 4.66
CA TYR A 255 4.96 -2.96 6.06
C TYR A 255 3.59 -2.32 6.22
N ILE A 256 2.84 -2.80 7.19
CA ILE A 256 1.72 -2.07 7.77
C ILE A 256 2.18 -1.41 9.07
N ILE A 257 2.00 -0.11 9.16
CA ILE A 257 2.41 0.72 10.30
C ILE A 257 1.13 1.25 10.96
N ASN A 258 0.82 0.74 12.14
CA ASN A 258 -0.35 1.13 12.90
C ASN A 258 0.05 2.09 14.02
N CYS A 259 -0.42 3.34 13.93
CA CYS A 259 -0.21 4.39 14.90
C CYS A 259 -1.41 4.60 15.85
N GLN A 260 -2.48 3.81 15.71
CA GLN A 260 -3.63 3.87 16.61
C GLN A 260 -3.19 3.46 18.03
N GLY A 261 -3.52 4.28 19.02
CA GLY A 261 -3.19 4.02 20.43
C GLY A 261 -4.11 3.01 21.12
N TYR A 262 -5.05 2.39 20.42
CA TYR A 262 -6.11 1.52 20.93
C TYR A 262 -6.26 0.26 20.07
N SER A 263 -7.02 -0.71 20.58
CA SER A 263 -7.37 -1.94 19.87
C SER A 263 -8.64 -1.72 19.03
N GLY A 264 -8.46 -1.16 17.83
CA GLY A 264 -9.54 -0.88 16.88
C GLY A 264 -9.39 -1.67 15.58
N LEU A 265 -10.15 -1.27 14.57
CA LEU A 265 -10.21 -1.91 13.26
C LEU A 265 -8.84 -1.97 12.56
N GLY A 266 -7.97 -0.99 12.80
CA GLY A 266 -6.61 -0.99 12.26
C GLY A 266 -5.76 -2.14 12.77
N MET A 267 -5.92 -2.55 14.03
CA MET A 267 -5.25 -3.75 14.56
C MET A 267 -5.83 -5.01 13.92
N GLY A 268 -7.15 -5.08 13.75
CA GLY A 268 -7.83 -6.18 13.09
C GLY A 268 -7.35 -6.36 11.65
N PHE A 269 -7.30 -5.28 10.89
CA PHE A 269 -6.82 -5.29 9.50
C PHE A 269 -5.34 -5.70 9.40
N ALA A 270 -4.48 -5.19 10.28
CA ALA A 270 -3.07 -5.61 10.32
C ALA A 270 -2.94 -7.10 10.62
N SER A 271 -3.74 -7.63 11.56
CA SER A 271 -3.77 -9.06 11.90
C SER A 271 -4.31 -9.91 10.76
N PHE A 272 -5.31 -9.43 10.04
CA PHE A 272 -5.86 -10.09 8.84
C PHE A 272 -4.81 -10.21 7.74
N ILE A 273 -4.14 -9.11 7.37
CA ILE A 273 -3.10 -9.09 6.33
C ILE A 273 -1.96 -10.06 6.69
N ALA A 274 -1.53 -10.09 7.95
CA ALA A 274 -0.50 -11.02 8.43
C ALA A 274 -1.01 -12.45 8.65
N GLY A 275 -2.33 -12.66 8.66
CA GLY A 275 -3.00 -13.93 8.84
C GLY A 275 -3.08 -14.79 7.58
N GLU A 276 -3.61 -16.02 7.71
CA GLU A 276 -3.63 -16.99 6.61
C GLU A 276 -4.35 -16.47 5.37
N VAL A 277 -5.50 -15.80 5.53
CA VAL A 277 -6.29 -15.27 4.40
C VAL A 277 -5.51 -14.16 3.69
N GLY A 278 -5.00 -13.17 4.42
CA GLY A 278 -4.21 -12.08 3.85
C GLY A 278 -2.93 -12.57 3.16
N GLN A 279 -2.27 -13.60 3.72
CA GLN A 279 -1.08 -14.19 3.10
C GLN A 279 -1.41 -14.99 1.83
N ARG A 280 -2.61 -15.57 1.69
CA ARG A 280 -3.10 -16.18 0.44
C ARG A 280 -3.35 -15.12 -0.63
N ILE A 281 -3.91 -13.97 -0.27
CA ILE A 281 -4.09 -12.83 -1.17
C ILE A 281 -2.71 -12.36 -1.65
N THR A 282 -1.77 -12.12 -0.72
CA THR A 282 -0.39 -11.75 -1.04
C THR A 282 0.27 -12.72 -2.04
N LEU A 283 0.09 -14.03 -1.83
CA LEU A 283 0.63 -15.04 -2.74
C LEU A 283 -0.02 -14.95 -4.12
N LYS A 284 -1.34 -14.76 -4.19
CA LYS A 284 -2.09 -14.64 -5.44
C LYS A 284 -1.68 -13.40 -6.24
N SER A 285 -1.45 -12.27 -5.57
CA SER A 285 -1.02 -11.01 -6.19
C SER A 285 0.43 -11.01 -6.68
N GLY A 286 1.09 -12.17 -6.73
CA GLY A 286 2.47 -12.30 -7.24
C GLY A 286 3.56 -11.87 -6.26
N LEU A 287 3.21 -11.44 -5.05
CA LEU A 287 4.14 -11.06 -3.99
C LEU A 287 4.58 -12.27 -3.17
N LEU A 288 5.74 -12.19 -2.54
CA LEU A 288 6.19 -13.23 -1.63
C LEU A 288 5.60 -13.00 -0.23
N PRO A 289 4.73 -13.88 0.29
CA PRO A 289 4.19 -13.76 1.63
C PRO A 289 5.27 -14.00 2.68
N VAL A 290 5.16 -13.36 3.85
CA VAL A 290 6.07 -13.59 4.98
C VAL A 290 5.89 -14.99 5.55
N LYS A 291 4.67 -15.50 5.51
CA LYS A 291 4.33 -16.86 5.95
C LYS A 291 3.61 -17.57 4.81
N MET A 292 4.21 -18.67 4.31
CA MET A 292 3.57 -19.48 3.28
C MET A 292 2.26 -20.06 3.81
N PRO A 293 1.10 -19.76 3.18
CA PRO A 293 -0.17 -20.34 3.58
C PRO A 293 -0.21 -21.85 3.28
N GLY A 294 -0.78 -22.65 4.19
CA GLY A 294 -0.93 -24.08 4.02
C GLY A 294 -1.84 -24.44 2.83
N ARG A 295 -1.60 -25.58 2.19
CA ARG A 295 -2.47 -26.11 1.14
C ARG A 295 -3.59 -26.94 1.78
N ASN A 296 -4.84 -26.52 1.66
CA ASN A 296 -5.99 -27.33 2.02
C ASN A 296 -6.44 -28.15 0.80
N ILE A 297 -6.04 -29.41 0.73
CA ILE A 297 -6.46 -30.32 -0.33
C ILE A 297 -7.77 -31.00 0.09
N LYS A 298 -8.89 -30.64 -0.55
CA LYS A 298 -10.14 -31.37 -0.42
C LYS A 298 -10.17 -32.49 -1.47
N VAL A 299 -9.94 -33.74 -1.06
CA VAL A 299 -10.08 -34.89 -1.94
C VAL A 299 -11.57 -35.23 -2.05
N ARG A 300 -12.14 -35.16 -3.26
CA ARG A 300 -13.50 -35.67 -3.52
C ARG A 300 -13.45 -37.19 -3.48
N LYS A 301 -14.10 -37.80 -2.50
CA LYS A 301 -14.18 -39.27 -2.34
C LYS A 301 -15.18 -39.94 -3.29
N GLN A 302 -16.01 -39.19 -3.99
CA GLN A 302 -16.98 -39.74 -4.96
C GLN A 302 -17.07 -38.83 -6.17
N ILE A 303 -16.87 -39.36 -7.35
CA ILE A 303 -17.21 -38.76 -8.63
C ILE A 303 -18.62 -39.32 -8.96
N LYS A 304 -19.64 -38.45 -8.95
CA LYS A 304 -20.96 -38.79 -9.47
C LYS A 304 -20.98 -38.51 -10.97
#